data_e9726cc0d7e43aac8f429bc86fefbdbc
#
_entry.id   e9726cc0d7e43aac8f429bc86fefbdbc
#
_cell.length_a   1.000
_cell.length_b   1.000
_cell.length_c   1.000
_cell.angle_alpha   90.00
_cell.angle_beta   90.00
_cell.angle_gamma   90.00
#
_symmetry.space_group_name_H-M   'P 1'
#
loop_
_entity.id
_entity.type
_entity.pdbx_description
1 polymer ?
#
loop_
_entity_poly.entity_id
_entity_poly.type
_entity_poly.pdbx_seq_one_letter_code
_entity_poly.pdbx_strand_id
1 'polypeptide(L)'
;MNELILLSFSHIFIVFICIASIIFIPKFFKHSSAATHSSLAYFIISLILINQGMDLYREGYLDEWKLGLPLHLCDFSSFSILIYLLTKKRDFFIFAFFFGIAGAGMSILTPDTGYGFPAVAYIQNQIGHTAIILGVTYAMVIDNQRPYLKDVARA
;
A
#
# COMPACT_ATOMS: atom_id res chain seq x y z
N MET A 1 14.58 -18.18 -11.91
CA MET A 1 13.83 -17.40 -10.89
C MET A 1 13.36 -18.36 -9.83
N ASN A 2 13.48 -18.03 -8.56
CA ASN A 2 13.04 -18.91 -7.48
C ASN A 2 11.50 -18.85 -7.40
N GLU A 3 10.85 -20.02 -7.33
CA GLU A 3 9.43 -20.08 -7.02
C GLU A 3 9.14 -19.44 -5.66
N LEU A 4 7.97 -18.85 -5.50
CA LEU A 4 7.55 -18.31 -4.22
C LEU A 4 7.30 -19.46 -3.24
N ILE A 5 8.13 -19.54 -2.22
CA ILE A 5 7.91 -20.45 -1.10
C ILE A 5 7.45 -19.57 0.07
N LEU A 6 6.16 -19.64 0.40
CA LEU A 6 5.62 -19.00 1.59
C LEU A 6 6.38 -19.51 2.81
N LEU A 7 6.65 -18.62 3.76
CA LEU A 7 7.45 -18.90 4.96
C LEU A 7 8.94 -19.19 4.71
N SER A 8 9.46 -18.98 3.49
CA SER A 8 10.91 -18.97 3.28
C SER A 8 11.55 -17.82 4.08
N PHE A 9 12.83 -17.99 4.43
CA PHE A 9 13.56 -16.94 5.18
C PHE A 9 13.52 -15.58 4.48
N SER A 10 13.70 -15.56 3.15
CA SER A 10 13.65 -14.32 2.36
C SER A 10 12.27 -13.66 2.41
N HIS A 11 11.18 -14.44 2.31
CA HIS A 11 9.83 -13.93 2.40
C HIS A 11 9.53 -13.35 3.79
N ILE A 12 9.80 -14.11 4.85
CA ILE A 12 9.60 -13.66 6.24
C ILE A 12 10.39 -12.38 6.52
N PHE A 13 11.64 -12.30 6.07
CA PHE A 13 12.50 -11.14 6.26
C PHE A 13 11.93 -9.89 5.57
N ILE A 14 11.43 -10.02 4.32
CA ILE A 14 10.84 -8.91 3.59
C ILE A 14 9.51 -8.48 4.23
N VAL A 15 8.65 -9.43 4.62
CA VAL A 15 7.41 -9.13 5.36
C VAL A 15 7.72 -8.37 6.65
N PHE A 16 8.76 -8.78 7.38
CA PHE A 16 9.20 -8.05 8.58
C PHE A 16 9.60 -6.60 8.25
N ILE A 17 10.38 -6.38 7.18
CA ILE A 17 10.74 -5.02 6.74
C ILE A 17 9.49 -4.20 6.38
N CYS A 18 8.53 -4.78 5.66
CA CYS A 18 7.27 -4.12 5.31
C CYS A 18 6.50 -3.69 6.57
N ILE A 19 6.29 -4.60 7.51
CA ILE A 19 5.59 -4.32 8.77
C ILE A 19 6.35 -3.28 9.61
N ALA A 20 7.66 -3.41 9.72
CA ALA A 20 8.49 -2.45 10.42
C ALA A 20 8.35 -1.04 9.80
N SER A 21 8.41 -0.93 8.47
CA SER A 21 8.24 0.34 7.76
C SER A 21 6.87 0.97 8.03
N ILE A 22 5.79 0.19 7.97
CA ILE A 22 4.42 0.62 8.23
C ILE A 22 4.27 1.19 9.66
N ILE A 23 4.91 0.55 10.65
CA ILE A 23 4.78 0.93 12.06
C ILE A 23 5.71 2.09 12.41
N PHE A 24 6.97 1.99 12.03
CA PHE A 24 8.00 2.89 12.55
C PHE A 24 8.10 4.20 11.76
N ILE A 25 7.92 4.22 10.45
CA ILE A 25 8.05 5.45 9.66
C ILE A 25 7.07 6.54 10.13
N PRO A 26 5.75 6.32 10.24
CA PRO A 26 4.85 7.38 10.69
C PRO A 26 5.09 7.80 12.15
N LYS A 27 5.48 6.84 13.01
CA LYS A 27 5.79 7.15 14.41
C LYS A 27 7.04 8.01 14.54
N PHE A 28 8.08 7.70 13.76
CA PHE A 28 9.34 8.45 13.77
C PHE A 28 9.12 9.91 13.35
N PHE A 29 8.30 10.12 12.31
CA PHE A 29 8.00 11.47 11.81
C PHE A 29 6.86 12.17 12.54
N LYS A 30 6.21 11.55 13.53
CA LYS A 30 5.02 12.10 14.20
C LYS A 30 5.21 13.52 14.74
N HIS A 31 6.36 13.81 15.30
CA HIS A 31 6.67 15.09 15.94
C HIS A 31 7.50 16.04 15.04
N SER A 32 7.60 15.72 13.75
CA SER A 32 8.33 16.53 12.77
C SER A 32 7.51 17.74 12.32
N SER A 33 8.14 18.61 11.54
CA SER A 33 7.50 19.82 10.98
C SER A 33 6.40 19.47 9.96
N ALA A 34 5.49 20.41 9.73
CA ALA A 34 4.46 20.28 8.69
C ALA A 34 5.05 20.05 7.29
N ALA A 35 6.19 20.66 6.99
CA ALA A 35 6.91 20.44 5.73
C ALA A 35 7.39 18.99 5.60
N THR A 36 7.91 18.40 6.67
CA THR A 36 8.31 16.98 6.70
C THR A 36 7.12 16.05 6.53
N HIS A 37 5.98 16.36 7.17
CA HIS A 37 4.73 15.59 6.97
C HIS A 37 4.27 15.64 5.52
N SER A 38 4.29 16.81 4.89
CA SER A 38 3.95 16.95 3.47
C SER A 38 4.92 16.17 2.58
N SER A 39 6.22 16.24 2.84
CA SER A 39 7.23 15.48 2.09
C SER A 39 7.00 13.97 2.19
N LEU A 40 6.69 13.47 3.39
CA LEU A 40 6.36 12.04 3.59
C LEU A 40 5.08 11.66 2.85
N ALA A 41 4.04 12.50 2.87
CA ALA A 41 2.81 12.26 2.12
C ALA A 41 3.07 12.19 0.61
N TYR A 42 3.85 13.14 0.05
CA TYR A 42 4.23 13.11 -1.37
C TYR A 42 5.10 11.91 -1.71
N PHE A 43 5.98 11.47 -0.82
CA PHE A 43 6.76 10.26 -1.03
C PHE A 43 5.84 9.02 -1.13
N ILE A 44 4.86 8.87 -0.24
CA ILE A 44 3.89 7.77 -0.28
C ILE A 44 3.06 7.83 -1.58
N ILE A 45 2.59 9.03 -1.95
CA ILE A 45 1.86 9.25 -3.22
C ILE A 45 2.71 8.81 -4.41
N SER A 46 3.99 9.19 -4.45
CA SER A 46 4.90 8.80 -5.52
C SER A 46 5.09 7.28 -5.61
N LEU A 47 5.24 6.60 -4.48
CA LEU A 47 5.33 5.13 -4.45
C LEU A 47 4.07 4.48 -5.03
N ILE A 48 2.88 4.97 -4.65
CA ILE A 48 1.61 4.44 -5.16
C ILE A 48 1.50 4.68 -6.68
N LEU A 49 1.79 5.89 -7.15
CA LEU A 49 1.71 6.21 -8.58
C LEU A 49 2.71 5.42 -9.43
N ILE A 50 3.95 5.27 -8.95
CA ILE A 50 4.95 4.45 -9.62
C ILE A 50 4.49 2.99 -9.68
N ASN A 51 3.96 2.45 -8.58
CA ASN A 51 3.46 1.08 -8.55
C ASN A 51 2.33 0.88 -9.56
N GLN A 52 1.32 1.76 -9.56
CA GLN A 52 0.20 1.69 -10.50
C GLN A 52 0.66 1.83 -11.96
N GLY A 53 1.64 2.70 -12.22
CA GLY A 53 2.24 2.82 -13.55
C GLY A 53 2.99 1.56 -13.99
N MET A 54 3.66 0.89 -13.05
CA MET A 54 4.35 -0.38 -13.34
C MET A 54 3.37 -1.53 -13.58
N ASP A 55 2.26 -1.60 -12.83
CA ASP A 55 1.21 -2.60 -13.05
C ASP A 55 0.57 -2.40 -14.44
N LEU A 56 0.21 -1.17 -14.77
CA LEU A 56 -0.34 -0.84 -16.09
C LEU A 56 0.64 -1.18 -17.22
N TYR A 57 1.93 -0.92 -17.05
CA TYR A 57 2.95 -1.26 -18.05
C TYR A 57 3.15 -2.77 -18.17
N ARG A 58 3.31 -3.49 -17.06
CA ARG A 58 3.58 -4.93 -17.12
C ARG A 58 2.38 -5.74 -17.57
N GLU A 59 1.24 -5.55 -16.94
CA GLU A 59 0.05 -6.35 -17.18
C GLU A 59 -0.74 -5.82 -18.38
N GLY A 60 -0.91 -4.50 -18.46
CA GLY A 60 -1.71 -3.90 -19.53
C GLY A 60 -1.00 -3.83 -20.87
N TYR A 61 0.28 -3.45 -20.90
CA TYR A 61 1.03 -3.26 -22.15
C TYR A 61 1.77 -4.52 -22.61
N LEU A 62 2.39 -5.26 -21.69
CA LEU A 62 3.19 -6.44 -22.05
C LEU A 62 2.36 -7.72 -22.17
N ASP A 63 1.31 -7.88 -21.39
CA ASP A 63 0.46 -9.07 -21.43
C ASP A 63 -0.86 -8.79 -22.16
N GLU A 64 -1.89 -8.42 -21.43
CA GLU A 64 -3.20 -8.05 -21.99
C GLU A 64 -3.71 -6.76 -21.33
N TRP A 65 -4.17 -5.78 -22.15
CA TRP A 65 -4.67 -4.50 -21.65
C TRP A 65 -5.81 -4.62 -20.61
N LYS A 66 -6.59 -5.71 -20.69
CA LYS A 66 -7.68 -5.99 -19.73
C LYS A 66 -7.18 -6.35 -18.37
N LEU A 67 -6.03 -7.02 -18.26
CA LEU A 67 -5.40 -7.39 -17.00
C LEU A 67 -4.77 -6.19 -16.30
N GLY A 68 -4.27 -5.24 -17.06
CA GLY A 68 -3.69 -4.00 -16.50
C GLY A 68 -4.71 -2.95 -16.09
N LEU A 69 -6.02 -3.20 -16.22
CA LEU A 69 -7.02 -2.27 -15.71
C LEU A 69 -7.03 -2.30 -14.18
N PRO A 70 -6.96 -1.13 -13.52
CA PRO A 70 -6.90 -1.03 -12.06
C PRO A 70 -8.30 -1.28 -11.45
N LEU A 71 -8.79 -2.50 -11.55
CA LEU A 71 -10.12 -2.93 -11.10
C LEU A 71 -10.08 -3.86 -9.87
N HIS A 72 -8.89 -4.12 -9.33
CA HIS A 72 -8.74 -4.88 -8.10
C HIS A 72 -9.08 -4.02 -6.88
N LEU A 73 -9.52 -4.64 -5.80
CA LEU A 73 -9.84 -3.94 -4.55
C LEU A 73 -8.65 -3.15 -3.99
N CYS A 74 -7.43 -3.66 -4.21
CA CYS A 74 -6.21 -2.97 -3.82
C CYS A 74 -5.99 -1.68 -4.61
N ASP A 75 -6.38 -1.63 -5.89
CA ASP A 75 -6.28 -0.42 -6.72
C ASP A 75 -7.22 0.67 -6.21
N PHE A 76 -8.48 0.31 -5.93
CA PHE A 76 -9.43 1.24 -5.31
C PHE A 76 -8.92 1.75 -3.96
N SER A 77 -8.27 0.89 -3.17
CA SER A 77 -7.66 1.29 -1.90
C SER A 77 -6.46 2.21 -2.12
N SER A 78 -5.64 1.94 -3.14
CA SER A 78 -4.52 2.80 -3.56
C SER A 78 -5.00 4.20 -3.95
N PHE A 79 -6.01 4.29 -4.82
CA PHE A 79 -6.59 5.57 -5.21
C PHE A 79 -7.26 6.28 -4.04
N SER A 80 -7.96 5.55 -3.18
CA SER A 80 -8.60 6.14 -2.02
C SER A 80 -7.57 6.76 -1.06
N ILE A 81 -6.51 6.05 -0.71
CA ILE A 81 -5.50 6.63 0.18
C ILE A 81 -4.74 7.78 -0.48
N LEU A 82 -4.50 7.71 -1.79
CA LEU A 82 -3.91 8.80 -2.57
C LEU A 82 -4.78 10.05 -2.51
N ILE A 83 -6.09 9.92 -2.80
CA ILE A 83 -7.04 11.03 -2.72
C ILE A 83 -7.13 11.57 -1.30
N TYR A 84 -7.12 10.70 -0.28
CA TYR A 84 -7.06 11.14 1.11
C TYR A 84 -5.82 11.98 1.40
N LEU A 85 -4.64 11.52 1.01
CA LEU A 85 -3.39 12.24 1.27
C LEU A 85 -3.38 13.64 0.64
N LEU A 86 -4.03 13.80 -0.53
CA LEU A 86 -4.16 15.08 -1.23
C LEU A 86 -5.26 15.98 -0.67
N THR A 87 -6.41 15.41 -0.30
CA THR A 87 -7.62 16.20 -0.01
C THR A 87 -8.02 16.22 1.46
N LYS A 88 -7.47 15.29 2.25
CA LYS A 88 -7.81 15.03 3.66
C LYS A 88 -9.29 14.68 3.89
N LYS A 89 -10.03 14.30 2.84
CA LYS A 89 -11.44 13.89 2.95
C LYS A 89 -11.55 12.52 3.61
N ARG A 90 -12.22 12.46 4.74
CA ARG A 90 -12.33 11.30 5.64
C ARG A 90 -12.88 10.04 4.97
N ASP A 91 -13.84 10.16 4.06
CA ASP A 91 -14.48 8.98 3.44
C ASP A 91 -13.47 8.13 2.68
N PHE A 92 -12.50 8.75 2.01
CA PHE A 92 -11.41 8.03 1.34
C PHE A 92 -10.46 7.33 2.32
N PHE A 93 -10.21 7.93 3.50
CA PHE A 93 -9.47 7.24 4.56
C PHE A 93 -10.24 6.01 5.05
N ILE A 94 -11.55 6.13 5.28
CA ILE A 94 -12.40 5.03 5.75
C ILE A 94 -12.33 3.85 4.78
N PHE A 95 -12.55 4.09 3.48
CA PHE A 95 -12.44 3.05 2.46
C PHE A 95 -11.06 2.39 2.47
N ALA A 96 -10.00 3.18 2.41
CA ALA A 96 -8.62 2.66 2.42
C ALA A 96 -8.28 1.91 3.73
N PHE A 97 -8.83 2.34 4.86
CA PHE A 97 -8.63 1.65 6.14
C PHE A 97 -9.22 0.23 6.11
N PHE A 98 -10.49 0.07 5.77
CA PHE A 98 -11.14 -1.23 5.83
C PHE A 98 -10.66 -2.17 4.71
N PHE A 99 -10.66 -1.71 3.48
CA PHE A 99 -10.31 -2.54 2.32
C PHE A 99 -8.81 -2.60 2.07
N GLY A 100 -8.09 -1.50 2.30
CA GLY A 100 -6.64 -1.45 2.11
C GLY A 100 -5.89 -2.32 3.12
N ILE A 101 -6.23 -2.25 4.41
CA ILE A 101 -5.56 -3.09 5.42
C ILE A 101 -5.85 -4.57 5.16
N ALA A 102 -7.11 -4.93 4.88
CA ALA A 102 -7.48 -6.32 4.61
C ALA A 102 -6.81 -6.85 3.33
N GLY A 103 -6.99 -6.15 2.19
CA GLY A 103 -6.48 -6.59 0.90
C GLY A 103 -4.95 -6.51 0.83
N ALA A 104 -4.36 -5.33 1.11
CA ALA A 104 -2.92 -5.15 1.05
C ALA A 104 -2.18 -5.96 2.12
N GLY A 105 -2.77 -6.13 3.32
CA GLY A 105 -2.20 -6.98 4.36
C GLY A 105 -2.11 -8.44 3.93
N MET A 106 -3.16 -8.97 3.32
CA MET A 106 -3.13 -10.33 2.76
C MET A 106 -2.10 -10.46 1.63
N SER A 107 -2.02 -9.49 0.73
CA SER A 107 -1.04 -9.50 -0.36
C SER A 107 0.42 -9.42 0.11
N ILE A 108 0.69 -8.76 1.24
CA ILE A 108 2.03 -8.77 1.84
C ILE A 108 2.36 -10.14 2.42
N LEU A 109 1.40 -10.77 3.11
CA LEU A 109 1.61 -12.05 3.78
C LEU A 109 1.56 -13.24 2.84
N THR A 110 0.71 -13.19 1.82
CA THR A 110 0.47 -14.26 0.85
C THR A 110 0.40 -13.69 -0.57
N PRO A 111 1.53 -13.19 -1.11
CA PRO A 111 1.55 -12.57 -2.43
C PRO A 111 1.23 -13.58 -3.54
N ASP A 112 0.38 -13.17 -4.47
CA ASP A 112 0.04 -13.95 -5.68
C ASP A 112 0.96 -13.55 -6.84
N THR A 113 2.24 -13.90 -6.75
CA THR A 113 3.26 -13.49 -7.72
C THR A 113 3.96 -14.64 -8.43
N GLY A 114 3.63 -15.87 -8.15
CA GLY A 114 4.28 -17.07 -8.72
C GLY A 114 5.78 -17.21 -8.40
N TYR A 115 6.49 -16.09 -8.25
CA TYR A 115 7.94 -16.06 -7.97
C TYR A 115 8.22 -15.25 -6.71
N GLY A 116 9.19 -15.72 -5.92
CA GLY A 116 9.69 -15.04 -4.73
C GLY A 116 10.82 -14.06 -5.03
N PHE A 117 11.40 -13.49 -3.97
CA PHE A 117 12.57 -12.60 -4.08
C PHE A 117 13.74 -13.31 -4.81
N PRO A 118 14.43 -12.62 -5.72
CA PRO A 118 14.39 -11.19 -6.07
C PRO A 118 13.57 -10.85 -7.32
N ALA A 119 12.50 -11.58 -7.63
CA ALA A 119 11.68 -11.30 -8.80
C ALA A 119 11.05 -9.89 -8.73
N VAL A 120 11.05 -9.18 -9.87
CA VAL A 120 10.52 -7.80 -9.94
C VAL A 120 9.04 -7.77 -9.54
N ALA A 121 8.23 -8.73 -10.01
CA ALA A 121 6.82 -8.82 -9.64
C ALA A 121 6.61 -8.93 -8.13
N TYR A 122 7.44 -9.73 -7.45
CA TYR A 122 7.39 -9.88 -6.01
C TYR A 122 7.76 -8.57 -5.29
N ILE A 123 8.87 -7.94 -5.68
CA ILE A 123 9.32 -6.67 -5.08
C ILE A 123 8.27 -5.58 -5.27
N GLN A 124 7.73 -5.47 -6.47
CA GLN A 124 6.68 -4.52 -6.82
C GLN A 124 5.42 -4.74 -5.97
N ASN A 125 4.96 -6.00 -5.84
CA ASN A 125 3.82 -6.34 -4.98
C ASN A 125 4.05 -5.90 -3.53
N GLN A 126 5.23 -6.20 -2.97
CA GLN A 126 5.54 -5.84 -1.58
C GLN A 126 5.59 -4.32 -1.37
N ILE A 127 6.21 -3.58 -2.28
CA ILE A 127 6.31 -2.11 -2.18
C ILE A 127 4.93 -1.46 -2.34
N GLY A 128 4.14 -1.85 -3.35
CA GLY A 128 2.83 -1.27 -3.61
C GLY A 128 1.86 -1.46 -2.44
N HIS A 129 1.75 -2.69 -1.95
CA HIS A 129 0.85 -2.97 -0.83
C HIS A 129 1.34 -2.36 0.49
N THR A 130 2.66 -2.29 0.71
CA THR A 130 3.23 -1.56 1.85
C THR A 130 2.90 -0.08 1.78
N ALA A 131 2.95 0.55 0.60
CA ALA A 131 2.63 1.97 0.42
C ALA A 131 1.17 2.28 0.76
N ILE A 132 0.22 1.39 0.43
CA ILE A 132 -1.20 1.54 0.80
C ILE A 132 -1.34 1.60 2.33
N ILE A 133 -0.82 0.59 3.04
CA ILE A 133 -0.95 0.52 4.50
C ILE A 133 -0.13 1.63 5.17
N LEU A 134 1.02 2.00 4.62
CA LEU A 134 1.82 3.13 5.10
C LEU A 134 1.03 4.45 5.00
N GLY A 135 0.27 4.67 3.94
CA GLY A 135 -0.62 5.82 3.80
C GLY A 135 -1.74 5.82 4.85
N VAL A 136 -2.33 4.65 5.12
CA VAL A 136 -3.35 4.50 6.17
C VAL A 136 -2.76 4.78 7.55
N THR A 137 -1.59 4.24 7.87
CA THR A 137 -0.93 4.49 9.16
C THR A 137 -0.43 5.92 9.30
N TYR A 138 0.00 6.57 8.19
CA TYR A 138 0.25 8.00 8.15
C TYR A 138 -1.00 8.79 8.57
N ALA A 139 -2.15 8.51 7.98
CA ALA A 139 -3.41 9.15 8.33
C ALA A 139 -3.77 8.97 9.82
N MET A 140 -3.53 7.77 10.36
CA MET A 140 -3.83 7.46 11.75
C MET A 140 -2.87 8.14 12.74
N VAL A 141 -1.58 8.18 12.43
CA VAL A 141 -0.53 8.61 13.37
C VAL A 141 -0.25 10.11 13.28
N ILE A 142 -0.21 10.66 12.06
CA ILE A 142 0.14 12.07 11.81
C ILE A 142 -1.13 12.92 11.75
N ASP A 143 -2.14 12.51 10.97
CA ASP A 143 -3.40 13.27 10.85
C ASP A 143 -4.43 12.92 11.93
N ASN A 144 -4.08 12.01 12.87
CA ASN A 144 -4.94 11.56 13.99
C ASN A 144 -6.31 11.00 13.57
N GLN A 145 -6.41 10.44 12.36
CA GLN A 145 -7.63 9.78 11.91
C GLN A 145 -7.90 8.51 12.73
N ARG A 146 -9.18 8.27 13.02
CA ARG A 146 -9.63 7.06 13.73
C ARG A 146 -10.85 6.48 13.02
N PRO A 147 -10.85 5.17 12.72
CA PRO A 147 -12.04 4.47 12.26
C PRO A 147 -12.98 4.24 13.44
N TYR A 148 -14.27 4.26 13.19
CA TYR A 148 -15.33 3.92 14.15
C TYR A 148 -16.19 2.81 13.59
N LEU A 149 -16.89 2.04 14.46
CA LEU A 149 -17.78 0.96 14.01
C LEU A 149 -18.87 1.44 13.06
N LYS A 150 -19.38 2.67 13.27
CA LYS A 150 -20.38 3.29 12.36
C LYS A 150 -19.84 3.55 10.96
N ASP A 151 -18.53 3.60 10.78
CA ASP A 151 -17.90 3.85 9.48
C ASP A 151 -17.94 2.61 8.57
N VAL A 152 -18.14 1.41 9.14
CA VAL A 152 -18.30 0.16 8.35
C VAL A 152 -19.43 0.25 7.34
N ALA A 153 -20.53 0.95 7.69
CA ALA A 153 -21.67 1.16 6.78
C ALA A 153 -21.39 2.20 5.67
N ARG A 154 -20.25 2.89 5.70
CA ARG A 154 -19.84 3.92 4.73
C ARG A 154 -18.67 3.47 3.84
N ALA A 155 -17.98 2.39 4.22
CA ALA A 155 -16.92 1.79 3.42
C ALA A 155 -17.50 0.94 2.29
#